data_7e547c9bc58a86985102fa6dcdb93f72
#
_entry.id   7e547c9bc58a86985102fa6dcdb93f72
#
_cell.length_a   1.000
_cell.length_b   1.000
_cell.length_c   1.000
_cell.angle_alpha   90.00
_cell.angle_beta   90.00
_cell.angle_gamma   90.00
#
_symmetry.space_group_name_H-M   'P 1'
#
loop_
_entity.id
_entity.type
_entity.pdbx_description
1 polymer ?
#
loop_
_entity_poly.entity_id
_entity_poly.type
_entity_poly.pdbx_seq_one_letter_code
_entity_poly.pdbx_strand_id
1 'polypeptide(L)'
;MGGSFDPAHKGHLAISKEAKKRFKLKKVIWAITKKNPFKIESKTSVANRIKYCKKIISTNSFIKVKFYEKIIKSNKTINLINHLKKDKSIEIYFLMGADNLINFHKWHKSKLISQKCNILVFDRHGYKKNSLKSKTFKQLYKTNLEFIEFNKVNISSSQLRKI
;
A
#
# COMPACT_ATOMS: atom_id res chain seq x y z
N MET A 1 -1.37 -4.03 0.01
CA MET A 1 -0.52 -2.82 -0.01
C MET A 1 0.35 -2.85 -1.24
N GLY A 2 0.30 -1.81 -2.07
CA GLY A 2 1.15 -1.66 -3.26
C GLY A 2 2.30 -0.68 -3.02
N GLY A 3 3.45 -0.90 -3.66
CA GLY A 3 4.57 0.01 -3.54
C GLY A 3 5.83 -0.47 -4.27
N SER A 4 6.80 0.44 -4.40
CA SER A 4 8.12 0.07 -4.94
C SER A 4 8.93 -0.77 -3.94
N PHE A 5 8.73 -0.58 -2.64
CA PHE A 5 9.49 -1.24 -1.56
C PHE A 5 11.01 -1.15 -1.79
N ASP A 6 11.51 0.05 -2.02
CA ASP A 6 12.90 0.32 -2.37
C ASP A 6 13.58 1.27 -1.36
N PRO A 7 14.07 0.76 -0.24
CA PRO A 7 13.83 -0.57 0.31
C PRO A 7 12.51 -0.69 1.10
N ALA A 8 12.08 -1.93 1.34
CA ALA A 8 11.09 -2.21 2.37
C ALA A 8 11.67 -1.88 3.77
N HIS A 9 10.83 -1.57 4.75
CA HIS A 9 11.28 -1.16 6.08
C HIS A 9 10.27 -1.51 7.19
N LYS A 10 10.67 -1.30 8.44
CA LYS A 10 9.84 -1.57 9.63
C LYS A 10 8.46 -0.90 9.60
N GLY A 11 8.33 0.25 8.96
CA GLY A 11 7.03 0.92 8.77
C GLY A 11 6.04 0.10 7.95
N HIS A 12 6.50 -0.58 6.89
CA HIS A 12 5.64 -1.49 6.11
C HIS A 12 5.18 -2.69 6.95
N LEU A 13 6.07 -3.25 7.79
CA LEU A 13 5.72 -4.31 8.73
C LEU A 13 4.70 -3.84 9.77
N ALA A 14 4.91 -2.65 10.36
CA ALA A 14 4.03 -2.09 11.38
C ALA A 14 2.61 -1.90 10.84
N ILE A 15 2.47 -1.30 9.66
CA ILE A 15 1.19 -1.14 8.96
C ILE A 15 0.53 -2.51 8.73
N SER A 16 1.29 -3.50 8.24
CA SER A 16 0.77 -4.83 7.94
C SER A 16 0.28 -5.56 9.18
N LYS A 17 1.01 -5.48 10.30
CA LYS A 17 0.63 -6.07 11.59
C LYS A 17 -0.60 -5.39 12.18
N GLU A 18 -0.64 -4.06 12.14
CA GLU A 18 -1.77 -3.30 12.66
C GLU A 18 -3.04 -3.56 11.86
N ALA A 19 -2.96 -3.57 10.52
CA ALA A 19 -4.08 -3.92 9.66
C ALA A 19 -4.59 -5.33 9.95
N LYS A 20 -3.68 -6.32 10.03
CA LYS A 20 -4.06 -7.70 10.35
C LYS A 20 -4.81 -7.78 11.69
N LYS A 21 -4.30 -7.11 12.73
CA LYS A 21 -4.86 -7.13 14.07
C LYS A 21 -6.25 -6.49 14.11
N ARG A 22 -6.40 -5.27 13.59
CA ARG A 22 -7.66 -4.50 13.68
C ARG A 22 -8.76 -5.07 12.79
N PHE A 23 -8.42 -5.51 11.58
CA PHE A 23 -9.39 -5.98 10.58
C PHE A 23 -9.43 -7.50 10.44
N LYS A 24 -8.76 -8.24 11.33
CA LYS A 24 -8.73 -9.72 11.34
C LYS A 24 -8.37 -10.32 9.97
N LEU A 25 -7.44 -9.67 9.25
CA LEU A 25 -7.07 -10.08 7.90
C LEU A 25 -6.40 -11.46 7.91
N LYS A 26 -6.80 -12.34 7.01
CA LYS A 26 -6.17 -13.66 6.83
C LYS A 26 -4.73 -13.53 6.33
N LYS A 27 -4.49 -12.62 5.38
CA LYS A 27 -3.17 -12.34 4.80
C LYS A 27 -3.03 -10.89 4.37
N VAL A 28 -1.79 -10.43 4.30
CA VAL A 28 -1.43 -9.13 3.71
C VAL A 28 -0.52 -9.36 2.51
N ILE A 29 -0.86 -8.78 1.37
CA ILE A 29 -0.04 -8.89 0.15
C ILE A 29 0.77 -7.60 -0.01
N TRP A 30 2.08 -7.74 -0.11
CA TRP A 30 2.97 -6.69 -0.59
C TRP A 30 3.11 -6.83 -2.10
N ALA A 31 2.33 -6.06 -2.84
CA ALA A 31 2.34 -6.04 -4.29
C ALA A 31 3.44 -5.06 -4.78
N ILE A 32 4.55 -5.62 -5.22
CA ILE A 32 5.68 -4.83 -5.73
C ILE A 32 5.29 -4.19 -7.07
N THR A 33 5.59 -2.91 -7.25
CA THR A 33 5.48 -2.23 -8.55
C THR A 33 6.86 -1.95 -9.15
N LYS A 34 7.00 -2.13 -10.45
CA LYS A 34 8.23 -1.79 -11.18
C LYS A 34 8.51 -0.30 -11.07
N LYS A 35 7.51 0.52 -11.36
CA LYS A 35 7.60 1.99 -11.36
C LYS A 35 6.36 2.60 -10.70
N ASN A 36 6.57 3.43 -9.68
CA ASN A 36 5.51 4.26 -9.12
C ASN A 36 5.48 5.59 -9.88
N PRO A 37 4.39 5.95 -10.57
CA PRO A 37 4.31 7.17 -11.40
C PRO A 37 4.46 8.47 -10.61
N PHE A 38 4.28 8.42 -9.27
CA PHE A 38 4.35 9.58 -8.38
C PHE A 38 5.63 9.66 -7.56
N LYS A 39 6.61 8.78 -7.82
CA LYS A 39 7.88 8.73 -7.08
C LYS A 39 9.06 8.64 -8.05
N ILE A 40 10.24 9.02 -7.55
CA ILE A 40 11.50 8.82 -8.26
C ILE A 40 11.67 7.33 -8.58
N GLU A 41 12.15 7.03 -9.78
CA GLU A 41 12.35 5.66 -10.24
C GLU A 41 13.29 4.89 -9.30
N SER A 42 12.93 3.64 -9.02
CA SER A 42 13.73 2.76 -8.20
C SER A 42 15.03 2.41 -8.92
N LYS A 43 16.17 2.60 -8.26
CA LYS A 43 17.49 2.19 -8.78
C LYS A 43 17.72 0.68 -8.63
N THR A 44 17.01 0.04 -7.70
CA THR A 44 17.15 -1.39 -7.39
C THR A 44 16.19 -2.22 -8.27
N SER A 45 16.69 -3.34 -8.83
CA SER A 45 15.88 -4.25 -9.63
C SER A 45 14.69 -4.81 -8.86
N VAL A 46 13.61 -5.15 -9.55
CA VAL A 46 12.42 -5.79 -8.94
C VAL A 46 12.82 -7.07 -8.19
N ALA A 47 13.69 -7.89 -8.78
CA ALA A 47 14.16 -9.14 -8.17
C ALA A 47 14.84 -8.90 -6.81
N ASN A 48 15.76 -7.93 -6.75
CA ASN A 48 16.44 -7.58 -5.52
C ASN A 48 15.48 -7.01 -4.45
N ARG A 49 14.52 -6.18 -4.85
CA ARG A 49 13.48 -5.66 -3.95
C ARG A 49 12.61 -6.78 -3.39
N ILE A 50 12.23 -7.76 -4.20
CA ILE A 50 11.49 -8.95 -3.76
C ILE A 50 12.32 -9.76 -2.75
N LYS A 51 13.59 -10.02 -3.06
CA LYS A 51 14.51 -10.75 -2.17
C LYS A 51 14.62 -10.05 -0.81
N TYR A 52 14.80 -8.73 -0.81
CA TYR A 52 14.89 -7.92 0.40
C TYR A 52 13.57 -7.92 1.19
N CYS A 53 12.42 -7.77 0.52
CA CYS A 53 11.12 -7.88 1.17
C CYS A 53 10.94 -9.23 1.85
N LYS A 54 11.28 -10.33 1.19
CA LYS A 54 11.21 -11.69 1.76
C LYS A 54 12.09 -11.82 3.01
N LYS A 55 13.27 -11.23 3.01
CA LYS A 55 14.16 -11.19 4.19
C LYS A 55 13.50 -10.45 5.36
N ILE A 56 12.93 -9.29 5.10
CA ILE A 56 12.29 -8.47 6.16
C ILE A 56 11.06 -9.17 6.75
N ILE A 57 10.25 -9.85 5.96
CA ILE A 57 9.03 -10.52 6.44
C ILE A 57 9.28 -11.90 7.05
N SER A 58 10.51 -12.39 7.10
CA SER A 58 10.91 -13.78 7.37
C SER A 58 10.08 -14.51 8.44
N THR A 59 9.75 -13.84 9.54
CA THR A 59 8.97 -14.40 10.67
C THR A 59 7.46 -14.11 10.58
N ASN A 60 7.00 -13.40 9.53
CA ASN A 60 5.61 -12.95 9.41
C ASN A 60 4.91 -13.71 8.27
N SER A 61 4.55 -14.97 8.51
CA SER A 61 3.97 -15.89 7.52
C SER A 61 2.68 -15.40 6.86
N PHE A 62 1.95 -14.49 7.50
CA PHE A 62 0.73 -13.88 6.96
C PHE A 62 1.01 -12.83 5.88
N ILE A 63 2.26 -12.35 5.72
CA ILE A 63 2.63 -11.41 4.65
C ILE A 63 3.16 -12.21 3.45
N LYS A 64 2.63 -11.90 2.27
CA LYS A 64 3.04 -12.50 0.99
C LYS A 64 3.58 -11.41 0.07
N VAL A 65 4.80 -11.60 -0.43
CA VAL A 65 5.41 -10.70 -1.42
C VAL A 65 5.09 -11.22 -2.82
N LYS A 66 4.48 -10.38 -3.66
CA LYS A 66 4.02 -10.74 -5.01
C LYS A 66 4.37 -9.64 -6.02
N PHE A 67 4.68 -10.06 -7.25
CA PHE A 67 4.85 -9.18 -8.40
C PHE A 67 3.82 -9.53 -9.47
N TYR A 68 2.68 -8.84 -9.43
CA TYR A 68 1.54 -9.13 -10.31
C TYR A 68 1.68 -8.53 -11.71
N GLU A 69 2.46 -7.45 -11.89
CA GLU A 69 2.53 -6.71 -13.16
C GLU A 69 2.90 -7.61 -14.35
N LYS A 70 3.71 -8.65 -14.11
CA LYS A 70 4.06 -9.64 -15.14
C LYS A 70 2.84 -10.47 -15.56
N ILE A 71 1.97 -10.82 -14.62
CA ILE A 71 0.78 -11.66 -14.84
C ILE A 71 -0.34 -10.84 -15.50
N ILE A 72 -0.63 -9.66 -14.94
CA ILE A 72 -1.74 -8.80 -15.39
C ILE A 72 -1.33 -7.87 -16.54
N LYS A 73 -0.05 -7.85 -16.92
CA LYS A 73 0.53 -6.95 -17.96
C LYS A 73 0.18 -5.47 -17.74
N SER A 74 0.14 -5.04 -16.48
CA SER A 74 -0.25 -3.68 -16.08
C SER A 74 0.34 -3.30 -14.73
N ASN A 75 0.69 -2.01 -14.57
CA ASN A 75 1.09 -1.41 -13.30
C ASN A 75 -0.05 -0.62 -12.63
N LYS A 76 -1.26 -0.64 -13.17
CA LYS A 76 -2.40 0.10 -12.63
C LYS A 76 -3.05 -0.65 -11.47
N THR A 77 -3.22 0.04 -10.35
CA THR A 77 -3.84 -0.54 -9.14
C THR A 77 -5.23 -1.11 -9.40
N ILE A 78 -6.04 -0.45 -10.22
CA ILE A 78 -7.38 -0.95 -10.58
C ILE A 78 -7.33 -2.32 -11.26
N ASN A 79 -6.33 -2.57 -12.12
CA ASN A 79 -6.19 -3.86 -12.79
C ASN A 79 -5.76 -4.97 -11.82
N LEU A 80 -4.92 -4.63 -10.83
CA LEU A 80 -4.59 -5.55 -9.74
C LEU A 80 -5.84 -5.90 -8.91
N ILE A 81 -6.64 -4.91 -8.53
CA ILE A 81 -7.88 -5.12 -7.78
C ILE A 81 -8.85 -5.97 -8.58
N ASN A 82 -9.04 -5.69 -9.89
CA ASN A 82 -9.90 -6.51 -10.74
C ASN A 82 -9.40 -7.95 -10.87
N HIS A 83 -8.08 -8.15 -10.94
CA HIS A 83 -7.49 -9.50 -10.97
C HIS A 83 -7.78 -10.27 -9.67
N LEU A 84 -7.59 -9.63 -8.52
CA LEU A 84 -7.86 -10.25 -7.22
C LEU A 84 -9.36 -10.51 -7.00
N LYS A 85 -10.23 -9.62 -7.47
CA LYS A 85 -11.71 -9.74 -7.40
C LYS A 85 -12.29 -10.87 -8.26
N LYS A 86 -11.51 -11.56 -9.09
CA LYS A 86 -11.95 -12.79 -9.77
C LYS A 86 -12.32 -13.87 -8.75
N ASP A 87 -11.63 -13.92 -7.61
CA ASP A 87 -12.07 -14.68 -6.45
C ASP A 87 -13.17 -13.92 -5.72
N LYS A 88 -14.40 -14.38 -5.85
CA LYS A 88 -15.59 -13.78 -5.23
C LYS A 88 -15.68 -13.99 -3.72
N SER A 89 -14.88 -14.91 -3.17
CA SER A 89 -14.88 -15.25 -1.74
C SER A 89 -14.08 -14.28 -0.89
N ILE A 90 -13.31 -13.35 -1.51
CA ILE A 90 -12.42 -12.43 -0.79
C ILE A 90 -12.97 -11.01 -0.71
N GLU A 91 -12.78 -10.41 0.44
CA GLU A 91 -12.90 -8.96 0.65
C GLU A 91 -11.52 -8.32 0.58
N ILE A 92 -11.40 -7.19 -0.12
CA ILE A 92 -10.13 -6.50 -0.34
C ILE A 92 -10.07 -5.24 0.51
N TYR A 93 -9.00 -5.15 1.30
CA TYR A 93 -8.59 -3.96 2.02
C TYR A 93 -7.31 -3.41 1.39
N PHE A 94 -7.39 -2.21 0.82
CA PHE A 94 -6.23 -1.55 0.21
C PHE A 94 -5.52 -0.67 1.25
N LEU A 95 -4.32 -1.07 1.65
CA LEU A 95 -3.53 -0.39 2.68
C LEU A 95 -2.62 0.65 2.03
N MET A 96 -2.68 1.90 2.51
CA MET A 96 -1.78 2.97 2.09
C MET A 96 -1.37 3.88 3.25
N GLY A 97 -0.24 4.57 3.12
CA GLY A 97 0.15 5.63 4.04
C GLY A 97 -0.58 6.94 3.73
N ALA A 98 -0.70 7.81 4.73
CA ALA A 98 -1.34 9.13 4.63
C ALA A 98 -0.73 10.02 3.52
N ASP A 99 0.57 9.87 3.24
CA ASP A 99 1.24 10.57 2.14
C ASP A 99 0.67 10.21 0.75
N ASN A 100 0.25 8.97 0.56
CA ASN A 100 -0.35 8.52 -0.70
C ASN A 100 -1.81 8.99 -0.86
N LEU A 101 -2.55 9.14 0.22
CA LEU A 101 -3.94 9.58 0.17
C LEU A 101 -4.07 10.97 -0.45
N ILE A 102 -3.14 11.88 -0.17
CA ILE A 102 -3.13 13.25 -0.68
C ILE A 102 -3.27 13.30 -2.20
N ASN A 103 -2.59 12.40 -2.89
CA ASN A 103 -2.57 12.32 -4.35
C ASN A 103 -3.42 11.17 -4.92
N PHE A 104 -4.18 10.46 -4.11
CA PHE A 104 -4.94 9.29 -4.55
C PHE A 104 -5.97 9.64 -5.64
N HIS A 105 -6.58 10.84 -5.58
CA HIS A 105 -7.50 11.33 -6.62
C HIS A 105 -6.89 11.41 -8.02
N LYS A 106 -5.55 11.47 -8.12
CA LYS A 106 -4.80 11.47 -9.39
C LYS A 106 -4.51 10.06 -9.93
N TRP A 107 -4.79 9.01 -9.15
CA TRP A 107 -4.55 7.65 -9.58
C TRP A 107 -5.55 7.24 -10.67
N HIS A 108 -5.06 6.45 -11.62
CA HIS A 108 -5.92 5.95 -12.70
C HIS A 108 -7.15 5.25 -12.14
N LYS A 109 -8.35 5.77 -12.49
CA LYS A 109 -9.65 5.26 -12.01
C LYS A 109 -9.77 5.18 -10.47
N SER A 110 -9.25 6.17 -9.75
CA SER A 110 -9.27 6.20 -8.27
C SER A 110 -10.66 6.02 -7.69
N LYS A 111 -11.68 6.64 -8.28
CA LYS A 111 -13.09 6.48 -7.88
C LYS A 111 -13.54 5.01 -7.98
N LEU A 112 -13.16 4.32 -9.06
CA LEU A 112 -13.51 2.91 -9.24
C LEU A 112 -12.75 2.01 -8.25
N ILE A 113 -11.52 2.35 -7.91
CA ILE A 113 -10.76 1.65 -6.85
C ILE A 113 -11.54 1.72 -5.53
N SER A 114 -11.98 2.91 -5.12
CA SER A 114 -12.72 3.10 -3.86
C SER A 114 -14.08 2.40 -3.83
N GLN A 115 -14.68 2.14 -4.98
CA GLN A 115 -15.93 1.38 -5.07
C GLN A 115 -15.72 -0.14 -4.95
N LYS A 116 -14.52 -0.62 -5.25
CA LYS A 116 -14.21 -2.05 -5.31
C LYS A 116 -13.52 -2.63 -4.09
N CYS A 117 -13.00 -1.79 -3.21
CA CYS A 117 -12.29 -2.25 -1.99
C CYS A 117 -12.41 -1.21 -0.87
N ASN A 118 -12.22 -1.68 0.36
CA ASN A 118 -12.06 -0.81 1.52
C ASN A 118 -10.65 -0.20 1.51
N ILE A 119 -10.52 1.10 1.80
CA ILE A 119 -9.25 1.82 1.83
C ILE A 119 -8.87 2.08 3.28
N LEU A 120 -7.74 1.53 3.72
CA LEU A 120 -7.19 1.76 5.04
C LEU A 120 -5.99 2.70 4.93
N VAL A 121 -6.12 3.89 5.48
CA VAL A 121 -5.09 4.92 5.47
C VAL A 121 -4.40 4.97 6.82
N PHE A 122 -3.12 4.63 6.83
CA PHE A 122 -2.31 4.65 8.03
C PHE A 122 -1.61 5.99 8.21
N ASP A 123 -1.75 6.56 9.40
CA ASP A 123 -1.11 7.82 9.74
C ASP A 123 0.41 7.75 9.54
N ARG A 124 0.98 8.86 9.12
CA ARG A 124 2.41 9.02 8.87
C ARG A 124 2.87 10.37 9.37
N HIS A 125 4.00 10.38 10.06
CA HIS A 125 4.58 11.60 10.60
C HIS A 125 4.66 12.73 9.56
N GLY A 126 4.12 13.90 9.91
CA GLY A 126 4.08 15.09 9.04
C GLY A 126 2.96 15.11 7.98
N TYR A 127 2.19 14.04 7.80
CA TYR A 127 1.19 13.95 6.72
C TYR A 127 -0.27 13.98 7.19
N LYS A 128 -0.54 13.78 8.49
CA LYS A 128 -1.91 13.70 9.02
C LYS A 128 -2.78 14.88 8.60
N LYS A 129 -2.35 16.12 8.89
CA LYS A 129 -3.12 17.34 8.61
C LYS A 129 -3.48 17.46 7.12
N ASN A 130 -2.49 17.30 6.24
CA ASN A 130 -2.69 17.44 4.79
C ASN A 130 -3.53 16.28 4.21
N SER A 131 -3.37 15.08 4.75
CA SER A 131 -4.14 13.90 4.37
C SER A 131 -5.63 14.08 4.71
N LEU A 132 -5.95 14.49 5.94
CA LEU A 132 -7.34 14.74 6.38
C LEU A 132 -8.01 15.90 5.65
N LYS A 133 -7.24 16.87 5.16
CA LYS A 133 -7.73 17.98 4.33
C LYS A 133 -7.81 17.64 2.84
N SER A 134 -7.31 16.49 2.40
CA SER A 134 -7.26 16.12 1.00
C SER A 134 -8.66 15.96 0.40
N LYS A 135 -8.74 16.20 -0.92
CA LYS A 135 -9.96 15.98 -1.70
C LYS A 135 -10.47 14.54 -1.55
N THR A 136 -9.57 13.57 -1.59
CA THR A 136 -9.90 12.16 -1.46
C THR A 136 -10.53 11.85 -0.11
N PHE A 137 -9.93 12.32 0.99
CA PHE A 137 -10.46 12.09 2.33
C PHE A 137 -11.88 12.65 2.47
N LYS A 138 -12.09 13.89 2.07
CA LYS A 138 -13.41 14.55 2.13
C LYS A 138 -14.49 13.80 1.35
N GLN A 139 -14.13 13.17 0.24
CA GLN A 139 -15.07 12.43 -0.60
C GLN A 139 -15.37 11.02 -0.10
N LEU A 140 -14.42 10.36 0.56
CA LEU A 140 -14.48 8.91 0.82
C LEU A 140 -14.58 8.52 2.29
N TYR A 141 -14.27 9.40 3.26
CA TYR A 141 -14.14 9.00 4.66
C TYR A 141 -15.44 8.46 5.30
N LYS A 142 -16.60 8.81 4.73
CA LYS A 142 -17.91 8.30 5.18
C LYS A 142 -18.39 7.06 4.44
N THR A 143 -17.58 6.52 3.51
CA THR A 143 -17.93 5.37 2.70
C THR A 143 -16.96 4.21 2.96
N ASN A 144 -15.97 4.07 2.12
CA ASN A 144 -15.07 2.91 2.12
C ASN A 144 -13.63 3.27 2.56
N LEU A 145 -13.44 4.40 3.25
CA LEU A 145 -12.14 4.84 3.72
C LEU A 145 -12.14 4.99 5.24
N GLU A 146 -11.16 4.37 5.88
CA GLU A 146 -10.89 4.53 7.30
C GLU A 146 -9.47 5.07 7.52
N PHE A 147 -9.35 6.11 8.34
CA PHE A 147 -8.07 6.70 8.74
C PHE A 147 -7.63 6.11 10.07
N ILE A 148 -6.46 5.48 10.11
CA ILE A 148 -5.97 4.71 11.24
C ILE A 148 -4.79 5.43 11.88
N GLU A 149 -4.99 5.86 13.12
CA GLU A 149 -3.92 6.32 13.99
C GLU A 149 -3.31 5.13 14.74
N PHE A 150 -1.99 5.06 14.77
CA PHE A 150 -1.25 4.01 15.49
C PHE A 150 0.16 4.51 15.86
N ASN A 151 0.87 3.76 16.68
CA ASN A 151 2.26 4.07 17.04
C ASN A 151 3.14 4.05 15.80
N LYS A 152 3.58 5.23 15.36
CA LYS A 152 4.28 5.44 14.10
C LYS A 152 5.72 4.94 14.19
N VAL A 153 6.14 4.25 13.15
CA VAL A 153 7.56 4.02 12.88
C VAL A 153 8.05 5.16 12.00
N ASN A 154 8.88 6.03 12.56
CA ASN A 154 9.38 7.21 11.86
C ASN A 154 10.52 6.84 10.89
N ILE A 155 10.16 6.11 9.82
CA ILE A 155 11.10 5.69 8.78
C ILE A 155 10.41 5.65 7.43
N SER A 156 11.14 6.00 6.38
CA SER A 156 10.66 5.90 5.00
C SER A 156 11.74 5.36 4.06
N SER A 157 11.32 4.76 2.95
CA SER A 157 12.26 4.30 1.90
C SER A 157 13.12 5.45 1.37
N SER A 158 12.56 6.66 1.28
CA SER A 158 13.31 7.84 0.83
C SER A 158 14.40 8.26 1.80
N GLN A 159 14.19 8.12 3.11
CA GLN A 159 15.22 8.36 4.13
C GLN A 159 16.32 7.30 4.03
N LEU A 160 15.96 6.04 3.89
CA LEU A 160 16.92 4.94 3.80
C LEU A 160 17.80 5.00 2.55
N ARG A 161 17.31 5.56 1.44
CA ARG A 161 18.12 5.75 0.22
C ARG A 161 19.12 6.90 0.30
N LYS A 162 19.01 7.77 1.30
CA LYS A 162 19.93 8.90 1.50
C LYS A 162 21.12 8.53 2.39
N ILE A 163 21.08 7.39 3.02
CA ILE A 163 22.16 6.81 3.82
C ILE A 163 23.06 5.95 2.92
#